data_202002138835daa4960857ebe7345936
#
_entry.id   202002138835daa4960857ebe7345936
#
_cell.length_a   1.000
_cell.length_b   1.000
_cell.length_c   1.000
_cell.angle_alpha   90.00
_cell.angle_beta   90.00
_cell.angle_gamma   90.00
#
_symmetry.space_group_name_H-M   'P 1'
#
loop_
_entity.id
_entity.type
_entity.pdbx_description
1 polymer ?
#
loop_
_entity_poly.entity_id
_entity_poly.type
_entity_poly.pdbx_seq_one_letter_code
_entity_poly.pdbx_strand_id
1 'polypeptide(L)'
;MASAQGLRAILWPNDDPRRVPGVADAKKGSNPVIESTIRQLDEYFAGTRHDFDVPLDAEGTEFQHSVWQVLRSIPYGETMSYGEQATVLGDPNKARAVGTANGRNPISIVVPCHRVIGANGSLTGFAGGMKAKKFLLDLEEKNAPARLPIRKANEDPRLAEMFSKGLTGPNGDPLNIFGVLGNHPDMLKRWLVFATHVLSKNTLTARDRELLILSTGWNCRSRYEWGQHVEIALRCDISAAEIKAVKKGASASTWSPIDKLLLTAADELHNEYGLSDATWRNLGKHYSNEQVLDLIATVGNYHLVAMFLNSTKAPIDAGIPDDPDLL
;
A
#
# COMPACT_ATOMS: atom_id res chain seq x y z
N MET A 1 -19.80 -21.29 -10.71
CA MET A 1 -20.45 -22.62 -10.71
C MET A 1 -20.65 -23.06 -9.28
N ALA A 2 -21.80 -23.59 -8.93
CA ALA A 2 -22.07 -24.07 -7.57
C ALA A 2 -22.87 -25.41 -7.62
N SER A 3 -22.72 -26.19 -6.56
CA SER A 3 -23.54 -27.37 -6.25
C SER A 3 -24.58 -27.00 -5.17
N ALA A 4 -25.30 -28.02 -4.67
CA ALA A 4 -26.15 -27.88 -3.48
C ALA A 4 -25.34 -27.69 -2.19
N GLN A 5 -24.06 -28.12 -2.15
CA GLN A 5 -23.18 -28.04 -0.99
C GLN A 5 -22.40 -26.71 -0.95
N GLY A 6 -22.06 -26.11 -2.10
CA GLY A 6 -21.26 -24.91 -2.08
C GLY A 6 -20.77 -24.43 -3.45
N LEU A 7 -19.93 -23.41 -3.43
CA LEU A 7 -19.26 -22.85 -4.59
C LEU A 7 -18.18 -23.83 -5.09
N ARG A 8 -18.26 -24.21 -6.37
CA ARG A 8 -17.31 -25.15 -6.99
C ARG A 8 -16.27 -24.46 -7.82
N ALA A 9 -16.63 -23.37 -8.50
CA ALA A 9 -15.66 -22.65 -9.32
C ALA A 9 -16.07 -21.19 -9.58
N ILE A 10 -15.04 -20.36 -9.77
CA ILE A 10 -15.11 -19.05 -10.42
C ILE A 10 -14.25 -19.15 -11.70
N LEU A 11 -14.88 -18.90 -12.84
CA LEU A 11 -14.27 -19.07 -14.16
C LEU A 11 -13.81 -17.73 -14.71
N TRP A 12 -12.64 -17.71 -15.33
CA TRP A 12 -12.13 -16.58 -16.11
C TRP A 12 -12.60 -16.71 -17.57
N PRO A 13 -12.69 -15.61 -18.34
CA PRO A 13 -13.17 -15.65 -19.73
C PRO A 13 -12.42 -16.63 -20.66
N ASN A 14 -11.12 -16.85 -20.39
CA ASN A 14 -10.25 -17.75 -21.17
C ASN A 14 -9.66 -18.86 -20.28
N ASP A 15 -10.44 -19.37 -19.36
CA ASP A 15 -9.98 -20.38 -18.41
C ASP A 15 -9.72 -21.73 -19.05
N ASP A 16 -8.73 -22.47 -18.55
CA ASP A 16 -8.48 -23.85 -18.94
C ASP A 16 -9.60 -24.76 -18.39
N PRO A 17 -10.39 -25.42 -19.25
CA PRO A 17 -11.47 -26.33 -18.80
C PRO A 17 -10.99 -27.45 -17.88
N ARG A 18 -9.68 -27.84 -18.00
CA ARG A 18 -9.07 -28.86 -17.14
C ARG A 18 -8.88 -28.40 -15.69
N ARG A 19 -8.96 -27.11 -15.42
CA ARG A 19 -8.90 -26.55 -14.06
C ARG A 19 -10.17 -26.82 -13.28
N VAL A 20 -11.30 -26.91 -13.97
CA VAL A 20 -12.63 -27.08 -13.35
C VAL A 20 -13.33 -28.28 -13.99
N PRO A 21 -13.19 -29.49 -13.43
CA PRO A 21 -13.93 -30.66 -13.88
C PRO A 21 -15.45 -30.41 -13.86
N GLY A 22 -16.16 -30.94 -14.84
CA GLY A 22 -17.62 -30.86 -14.94
C GLY A 22 -18.19 -29.48 -15.35
N VAL A 23 -17.34 -28.54 -15.78
CA VAL A 23 -17.81 -27.24 -16.28
C VAL A 23 -18.66 -27.36 -17.54
N ALA A 24 -18.36 -28.33 -18.38
CA ALA A 24 -19.10 -28.58 -19.62
C ALA A 24 -20.55 -29.06 -19.38
N ASP A 25 -20.78 -29.71 -18.24
CA ASP A 25 -22.10 -30.24 -17.86
C ASP A 25 -22.91 -29.26 -17.01
N ALA A 26 -22.31 -28.08 -16.71
CA ALA A 26 -22.95 -27.07 -15.86
C ALA A 26 -24.16 -26.44 -16.58
N LYS A 27 -25.32 -26.49 -15.95
CA LYS A 27 -26.54 -25.83 -16.44
C LYS A 27 -26.56 -24.36 -16.04
N LYS A 28 -27.00 -23.49 -16.94
CA LYS A 28 -27.31 -22.10 -16.59
C LYS A 28 -28.43 -22.04 -15.58
N GLY A 29 -28.23 -21.28 -14.51
CA GLY A 29 -29.20 -21.11 -13.45
C GLY A 29 -28.64 -20.33 -12.29
N SER A 30 -29.44 -20.07 -11.28
CA SER A 30 -29.00 -19.46 -10.01
C SER A 30 -29.43 -20.37 -8.85
N ASN A 31 -28.77 -20.19 -7.72
CA ASN A 31 -29.12 -20.75 -6.43
C ASN A 31 -28.59 -19.80 -5.33
N PRO A 32 -29.00 -19.97 -4.07
CA PRO A 32 -28.55 -19.07 -2.98
C PRO A 32 -27.03 -18.92 -2.84
N VAL A 33 -26.26 -19.97 -3.17
CA VAL A 33 -24.78 -19.91 -3.13
C VAL A 33 -24.24 -18.96 -4.21
N ILE A 34 -24.77 -19.06 -5.45
CA ILE A 34 -24.39 -18.18 -6.56
C ILE A 34 -24.74 -16.73 -6.24
N GLU A 35 -25.97 -16.49 -5.76
CA GLU A 35 -26.46 -15.14 -5.43
C GLU A 35 -25.61 -14.50 -4.31
N SER A 36 -25.31 -15.26 -3.24
CA SER A 36 -24.44 -14.81 -2.17
C SER A 36 -23.02 -14.55 -2.68
N THR A 37 -22.49 -15.41 -3.56
CA THR A 37 -21.14 -15.23 -4.14
C THR A 37 -21.07 -13.95 -4.97
N ILE A 38 -22.06 -13.69 -5.82
CA ILE A 38 -22.10 -12.48 -6.66
C ILE A 38 -22.11 -11.24 -5.77
N ARG A 39 -23.03 -11.17 -4.80
CA ARG A 39 -23.08 -10.04 -3.86
C ARG A 39 -21.75 -9.82 -3.13
N GLN A 40 -21.13 -10.89 -2.61
CA GLN A 40 -19.88 -10.78 -1.89
C GLN A 40 -18.70 -10.38 -2.80
N LEU A 41 -18.71 -10.79 -4.07
CA LEU A 41 -17.75 -10.33 -5.06
C LEU A 41 -17.95 -8.84 -5.41
N ASP A 42 -19.19 -8.38 -5.55
CA ASP A 42 -19.49 -6.96 -5.77
C ASP A 42 -18.99 -6.10 -4.59
N GLU A 43 -19.23 -6.54 -3.36
CA GLU A 43 -18.72 -5.89 -2.15
C GLU A 43 -17.17 -5.92 -2.09
N TYR A 44 -16.53 -7.03 -2.50
CA TYR A 44 -15.08 -7.16 -2.57
C TYR A 44 -14.48 -6.20 -3.61
N PHE A 45 -15.06 -6.13 -4.81
CA PHE A 45 -14.59 -5.19 -5.84
C PHE A 45 -14.86 -3.72 -5.50
N ALA A 46 -15.86 -3.45 -4.66
CA ALA A 46 -16.11 -2.13 -4.10
C ALA A 46 -15.13 -1.79 -2.94
N GLY A 47 -14.28 -2.74 -2.49
CA GLY A 47 -13.35 -2.56 -1.38
C GLY A 47 -13.98 -2.56 0.01
N THR A 48 -15.25 -2.98 0.12
CA THR A 48 -16.01 -2.99 1.37
C THR A 48 -16.06 -4.36 2.06
N ARG A 49 -15.62 -5.41 1.37
CA ARG A 49 -15.52 -6.79 1.90
C ARG A 49 -14.08 -7.29 1.81
N HIS A 50 -13.59 -7.86 2.90
CA HIS A 50 -12.25 -8.42 3.01
C HIS A 50 -12.20 -9.94 3.11
N ASP A 51 -13.31 -10.57 3.52
CA ASP A 51 -13.44 -12.01 3.71
C ASP A 51 -14.70 -12.56 3.05
N PHE A 52 -14.65 -13.84 2.65
CA PHE A 52 -15.78 -14.53 2.05
C PHE A 52 -16.33 -15.61 3.00
N ASP A 53 -17.66 -15.63 3.18
CA ASP A 53 -18.38 -16.59 4.03
C ASP A 53 -19.23 -17.58 3.24
N VAL A 54 -18.97 -17.71 1.93
CA VAL A 54 -19.68 -18.69 1.08
C VAL A 54 -19.19 -20.12 1.34
N PRO A 55 -20.07 -21.12 1.39
CA PRO A 55 -19.67 -22.50 1.50
C PRO A 55 -18.92 -22.92 0.23
N LEU A 56 -17.86 -23.72 0.41
CA LEU A 56 -16.99 -24.17 -0.69
C LEU A 56 -17.17 -25.68 -0.91
N ASP A 57 -17.22 -26.07 -2.19
CA ASP A 57 -17.33 -27.46 -2.66
C ASP A 57 -16.33 -27.70 -3.82
N ALA A 58 -15.07 -27.36 -3.58
CA ALA A 58 -13.98 -27.55 -4.54
C ALA A 58 -13.60 -29.02 -4.68
N GLU A 59 -13.49 -29.54 -5.89
CA GLU A 59 -12.91 -30.85 -6.14
C GLU A 59 -11.37 -30.76 -6.23
N GLY A 60 -10.68 -31.67 -5.55
CA GLY A 60 -9.21 -31.72 -5.56
C GLY A 60 -8.65 -32.88 -4.77
N THR A 61 -7.34 -33.09 -4.86
CA THR A 61 -6.61 -34.05 -4.02
C THR A 61 -6.45 -33.52 -2.60
N GLU A 62 -6.15 -34.38 -1.62
CA GLU A 62 -5.83 -33.95 -0.25
C GLU A 62 -4.74 -32.89 -0.18
N PHE A 63 -3.68 -33.06 -0.98
CA PHE A 63 -2.61 -32.06 -1.07
C PHE A 63 -3.12 -30.72 -1.62
N GLN A 64 -3.97 -30.72 -2.65
CA GLN A 64 -4.55 -29.48 -3.17
C GLN A 64 -5.43 -28.79 -2.13
N HIS A 65 -6.27 -29.55 -1.42
CA HIS A 65 -7.08 -29.00 -0.33
C HIS A 65 -6.22 -28.37 0.77
N SER A 66 -5.14 -29.04 1.19
CA SER A 66 -4.19 -28.48 2.17
C SER A 66 -3.56 -27.19 1.69
N VAL A 67 -3.15 -27.12 0.43
CA VAL A 67 -2.60 -25.90 -0.19
C VAL A 67 -3.64 -24.79 -0.22
N TRP A 68 -4.88 -25.07 -0.64
CA TRP A 68 -5.94 -24.09 -0.72
C TRP A 68 -6.42 -23.60 0.66
N GLN A 69 -6.30 -24.44 1.68
CA GLN A 69 -6.56 -24.01 3.06
C GLN A 69 -5.53 -22.97 3.53
N VAL A 70 -4.23 -23.16 3.21
CA VAL A 70 -3.20 -22.16 3.51
C VAL A 70 -3.46 -20.85 2.75
N LEU A 71 -3.92 -20.90 1.49
CA LEU A 71 -4.30 -19.68 0.77
C LEU A 71 -5.33 -18.85 1.53
N ARG A 72 -6.34 -19.50 2.10
CA ARG A 72 -7.41 -18.83 2.87
C ARG A 72 -6.93 -18.22 4.19
N SER A 73 -5.77 -18.62 4.70
CA SER A 73 -5.18 -18.02 5.89
C SER A 73 -4.34 -16.77 5.59
N ILE A 74 -4.07 -16.46 4.33
CA ILE A 74 -3.35 -15.23 3.95
C ILE A 74 -4.34 -14.07 4.09
N PRO A 75 -4.07 -13.08 4.97
CA PRO A 75 -4.98 -11.95 5.18
C PRO A 75 -5.18 -11.11 3.92
N TYR A 76 -6.31 -10.39 3.87
CA TYR A 76 -6.58 -9.39 2.83
C TYR A 76 -5.49 -8.32 2.81
N GLY A 77 -4.98 -8.00 1.61
CA GLY A 77 -3.89 -7.03 1.41
C GLY A 77 -2.52 -7.50 1.89
N GLU A 78 -2.35 -8.81 2.15
CA GLU A 78 -1.06 -9.42 2.45
C GLU A 78 -0.67 -10.43 1.38
N THR A 79 0.62 -10.69 1.27
CA THR A 79 1.17 -11.65 0.32
C THR A 79 2.04 -12.66 1.03
N MET A 80 2.20 -13.82 0.40
CA MET A 80 3.07 -14.92 0.85
C MET A 80 3.86 -15.44 -0.34
N SER A 81 5.11 -15.83 -0.15
CA SER A 81 5.86 -16.51 -1.20
C SER A 81 5.48 -17.99 -1.29
N TYR A 82 5.73 -18.61 -2.47
CA TYR A 82 5.55 -20.06 -2.63
C TYR A 82 6.40 -20.87 -1.63
N GLY A 83 7.58 -20.38 -1.26
CA GLY A 83 8.45 -21.00 -0.28
C GLY A 83 7.88 -20.96 1.14
N GLU A 84 7.34 -19.81 1.56
CA GLU A 84 6.66 -19.66 2.85
C GLU A 84 5.41 -20.54 2.90
N GLN A 85 4.60 -20.59 1.84
CA GLN A 85 3.44 -21.47 1.77
C GLN A 85 3.86 -22.95 1.91
N ALA A 86 4.94 -23.37 1.25
CA ALA A 86 5.49 -24.73 1.37
C ALA A 86 6.01 -25.02 2.77
N THR A 87 6.62 -24.03 3.45
CA THR A 87 7.08 -24.14 4.83
C THR A 87 5.91 -24.35 5.80
N VAL A 88 4.81 -23.59 5.63
CA VAL A 88 3.58 -23.78 6.42
C VAL A 88 3.01 -25.18 6.26
N LEU A 89 3.16 -25.80 5.08
CA LEU A 89 2.76 -27.18 4.78
C LEU A 89 3.77 -28.24 5.27
N GLY A 90 4.83 -27.82 5.97
CA GLY A 90 5.82 -28.70 6.61
C GLY A 90 7.00 -29.11 5.73
N ASP A 91 7.09 -28.65 4.47
CA ASP A 91 8.22 -29.00 3.60
C ASP A 91 8.55 -27.85 2.61
N PRO A 92 9.56 -27.02 2.92
CA PRO A 92 9.94 -25.87 2.09
C PRO A 92 10.41 -26.25 0.67
N ASN A 93 10.80 -27.52 0.43
CA ASN A 93 11.22 -27.99 -0.88
C ASN A 93 10.03 -28.19 -1.84
N LYS A 94 8.81 -28.19 -1.34
CA LYS A 94 7.58 -28.36 -2.14
C LYS A 94 7.07 -27.09 -2.83
N ALA A 95 7.80 -25.98 -2.84
CA ALA A 95 7.36 -24.71 -3.44
C ALA A 95 6.85 -24.86 -4.89
N ARG A 96 7.48 -25.74 -5.72
CA ARG A 96 7.02 -26.00 -7.09
C ARG A 96 5.71 -26.79 -7.13
N ALA A 97 5.53 -27.78 -6.26
CA ALA A 97 4.29 -28.54 -6.12
C ALA A 97 3.14 -27.67 -5.61
N VAL A 98 3.43 -26.78 -4.65
CA VAL A 98 2.52 -25.76 -4.14
C VAL A 98 2.08 -24.83 -5.27
N GLY A 99 3.01 -24.34 -6.09
CA GLY A 99 2.68 -23.50 -7.25
C GLY A 99 1.77 -24.22 -8.24
N THR A 100 1.98 -25.51 -8.48
CA THR A 100 1.12 -26.33 -9.33
C THR A 100 -0.29 -26.47 -8.73
N ALA A 101 -0.40 -26.71 -7.42
CA ALA A 101 -1.69 -26.79 -6.72
C ALA A 101 -2.44 -25.44 -6.70
N ASN A 102 -1.72 -24.33 -6.53
CA ASN A 102 -2.28 -22.97 -6.65
C ASN A 102 -2.85 -22.73 -8.06
N GLY A 103 -2.15 -23.17 -9.12
CA GLY A 103 -2.62 -23.09 -10.49
C GLY A 103 -3.86 -23.96 -10.80
N ARG A 104 -4.16 -24.95 -9.93
CA ARG A 104 -5.36 -25.79 -9.99
C ARG A 104 -6.52 -25.30 -9.12
N ASN A 105 -6.35 -24.20 -8.40
CA ASN A 105 -7.42 -23.62 -7.59
C ASN A 105 -8.65 -23.27 -8.46
N PRO A 106 -9.80 -23.92 -8.26
CA PRO A 106 -10.99 -23.68 -9.08
C PRO A 106 -11.75 -22.41 -8.65
N ILE A 107 -11.56 -21.93 -7.41
CA ILE A 107 -12.37 -20.86 -6.81
C ILE A 107 -11.51 -19.61 -6.61
N SER A 108 -10.96 -19.09 -7.70
CA SER A 108 -10.11 -17.87 -7.66
C SER A 108 -10.81 -16.72 -6.93
N ILE A 109 -10.06 -15.82 -6.32
CA ILE A 109 -10.48 -14.68 -5.49
C ILE A 109 -10.97 -15.15 -4.11
N VAL A 110 -12.02 -15.93 -4.00
CA VAL A 110 -12.53 -16.47 -2.73
C VAL A 110 -11.49 -17.37 -2.04
N VAL A 111 -10.78 -18.18 -2.83
CA VAL A 111 -9.52 -18.85 -2.41
C VAL A 111 -8.37 -18.07 -3.04
N PRO A 112 -7.67 -17.22 -2.28
CA PRO A 112 -6.90 -16.10 -2.82
C PRO A 112 -5.49 -16.49 -3.30
N CYS A 113 -5.39 -17.32 -4.34
CA CYS A 113 -4.11 -17.69 -4.93
C CYS A 113 -3.37 -16.52 -5.61
N HIS A 114 -4.04 -15.39 -5.85
CA HIS A 114 -3.39 -14.15 -6.28
C HIS A 114 -2.47 -13.56 -5.22
N ARG A 115 -2.68 -13.83 -3.91
CA ARG A 115 -1.83 -13.38 -2.80
C ARG A 115 -0.48 -14.12 -2.71
N VAL A 116 -0.26 -15.17 -3.51
CA VAL A 116 1.02 -15.89 -3.54
C VAL A 116 1.90 -15.37 -4.68
N ILE A 117 3.13 -14.91 -4.32
CA ILE A 117 4.09 -14.24 -5.21
C ILE A 117 5.45 -14.95 -5.20
N GLY A 118 6.36 -14.55 -6.08
CA GLY A 118 7.76 -15.00 -6.04
C GLY A 118 8.49 -14.49 -4.80
N ALA A 119 9.52 -15.21 -4.33
CA ALA A 119 10.31 -14.80 -3.16
C ALA A 119 11.02 -13.44 -3.33
N ASN A 120 11.23 -13.01 -4.56
CA ASN A 120 11.78 -11.69 -4.91
C ASN A 120 10.70 -10.63 -5.16
N GLY A 121 9.44 -10.88 -4.77
CA GLY A 121 8.30 -9.99 -5.02
C GLY A 121 7.73 -10.06 -6.44
N SER A 122 8.30 -10.87 -7.35
CA SER A 122 7.80 -10.96 -8.71
C SER A 122 6.42 -11.62 -8.78
N LEU A 123 5.56 -11.06 -9.62
CA LEU A 123 4.27 -11.67 -9.91
C LEU A 123 4.45 -12.86 -10.85
N THR A 124 3.92 -14.01 -10.46
CA THR A 124 4.01 -15.26 -11.23
C THR A 124 2.70 -16.02 -11.15
N GLY A 125 2.38 -16.76 -12.20
CA GLY A 125 1.32 -17.76 -12.31
C GLY A 125 -0.04 -17.41 -11.70
N PHE A 126 -1.04 -17.07 -12.54
CA PHE A 126 -2.42 -16.86 -12.12
C PHE A 126 -3.38 -17.24 -13.25
N ALA A 127 -4.47 -17.94 -12.93
CA ALA A 127 -5.42 -18.43 -13.94
C ALA A 127 -6.09 -17.29 -14.72
N GLY A 128 -6.39 -16.18 -14.06
CA GLY A 128 -6.94 -14.97 -14.70
C GLY A 128 -5.91 -14.10 -15.44
N GLY A 129 -4.63 -14.54 -15.50
CA GLY A 129 -3.54 -13.78 -16.09
C GLY A 129 -2.92 -12.73 -15.17
N MET A 130 -1.76 -12.23 -15.55
CA MET A 130 -0.95 -11.34 -14.69
C MET A 130 -1.60 -9.97 -14.46
N LYS A 131 -2.34 -9.45 -15.44
CA LYS A 131 -3.08 -8.19 -15.28
C LYS A 131 -4.14 -8.29 -14.20
N ALA A 132 -4.91 -9.40 -14.19
CA ALA A 132 -5.91 -9.63 -13.16
C ALA A 132 -5.27 -9.85 -11.79
N LYS A 133 -4.14 -10.57 -11.71
CA LYS A 133 -3.41 -10.75 -10.45
C LYS A 133 -2.95 -9.42 -9.87
N LYS A 134 -2.31 -8.57 -10.69
CA LYS A 134 -1.90 -7.24 -10.26
C LYS A 134 -3.09 -6.41 -9.79
N PHE A 135 -4.16 -6.37 -10.58
CA PHE A 135 -5.38 -5.63 -10.23
C PHE A 135 -5.95 -6.05 -8.86
N LEU A 136 -6.01 -7.36 -8.58
CA LEU A 136 -6.53 -7.87 -7.29
C LEU A 136 -5.60 -7.48 -6.12
N LEU A 137 -4.28 -7.58 -6.30
CA LEU A 137 -3.32 -7.16 -5.30
C LEU A 137 -3.38 -5.65 -5.02
N ASP A 138 -3.44 -4.83 -6.08
CA ASP A 138 -3.57 -3.38 -5.97
C ASP A 138 -4.90 -2.99 -5.28
N LEU A 139 -6.00 -3.68 -5.61
CA LEU A 139 -7.30 -3.48 -4.97
C LEU A 139 -7.24 -3.79 -3.47
N GLU A 140 -6.62 -4.90 -3.12
CA GLU A 140 -6.50 -5.33 -1.72
C GLU A 140 -5.54 -4.42 -0.94
N GLU A 141 -4.41 -4.03 -1.51
CA GLU A 141 -3.48 -3.10 -0.88
C GLU A 141 -4.13 -1.75 -0.60
N LYS A 142 -4.90 -1.25 -1.57
CA LYS A 142 -5.62 0.02 -1.44
C LYS A 142 -6.66 0.01 -0.33
N ASN A 143 -7.35 -1.10 -0.12
CA ASN A 143 -8.48 -1.22 0.80
C ASN A 143 -8.12 -2.03 2.06
N ALA A 144 -6.84 -2.40 2.25
CA ALA A 144 -6.41 -3.13 3.43
C ALA A 144 -6.68 -2.32 4.71
N PRO A 145 -7.19 -2.96 5.77
CA PRO A 145 -7.35 -2.28 7.04
C PRO A 145 -5.99 -1.91 7.63
N ALA A 146 -5.96 -0.79 8.36
CA ALA A 146 -4.77 -0.43 9.12
C ALA A 146 -4.41 -1.56 10.10
N ARG A 147 -3.10 -1.82 10.28
CA ARG A 147 -2.60 -2.81 11.26
C ARG A 147 -2.82 -2.39 12.72
N LEU A 148 -3.00 -1.09 12.93
CA LEU A 148 -3.33 -0.51 14.22
C LEU A 148 -4.66 0.24 14.14
N PRO A 149 -5.46 0.26 15.21
CA PRO A 149 -6.71 1.04 15.23
C PRO A 149 -6.42 2.53 15.03
N ILE A 150 -7.28 3.20 14.29
CA ILE A 150 -7.26 4.66 14.15
C ILE A 150 -7.94 5.24 15.38
N ARG A 151 -7.13 5.76 16.32
CA ARG A 151 -7.60 6.32 17.59
C ARG A 151 -8.33 7.63 17.38
N LYS A 152 -9.37 7.86 18.21
CA LYS A 152 -10.20 9.06 18.16
C LYS A 152 -9.99 9.95 19.41
N ALA A 153 -10.40 11.20 19.30
CA ALA A 153 -10.25 12.19 20.36
C ALA A 153 -10.93 11.78 21.68
N ASN A 154 -12.08 11.09 21.62
CA ASN A 154 -12.85 10.68 22.79
C ASN A 154 -12.29 9.46 23.53
N GLU A 155 -11.23 8.85 23.03
CA GLU A 155 -10.66 7.63 23.63
C GLU A 155 -9.57 7.90 24.68
N ASP A 156 -8.92 9.07 24.62
CA ASP A 156 -7.89 9.48 25.57
C ASP A 156 -7.87 11.02 25.67
N PRO A 157 -7.91 11.62 26.89
CA PRO A 157 -7.85 13.08 27.07
C PRO A 157 -6.64 13.75 26.42
N ARG A 158 -5.49 13.04 26.37
CA ARG A 158 -4.26 13.54 25.71
C ARG A 158 -4.46 13.66 24.21
N LEU A 159 -5.19 12.70 23.59
CA LEU A 159 -5.53 12.75 22.18
C LEU A 159 -6.51 13.88 21.88
N ALA A 160 -7.52 14.08 22.74
CA ALA A 160 -8.46 15.19 22.61
C ALA A 160 -7.74 16.54 22.57
N GLU A 161 -6.78 16.77 23.49
CA GLU A 161 -5.96 17.98 23.52
C GLU A 161 -5.14 18.16 22.24
N MET A 162 -4.49 17.08 21.73
CA MET A 162 -3.64 17.17 20.55
C MET A 162 -4.46 17.39 19.28
N PHE A 163 -5.55 16.64 19.10
CA PHE A 163 -6.37 16.70 17.88
C PHE A 163 -7.12 18.03 17.76
N SER A 164 -7.48 18.68 18.88
CA SER A 164 -8.08 20.03 18.87
C SER A 164 -7.16 21.12 18.28
N LYS A 165 -5.87 20.84 18.09
CA LYS A 165 -4.86 21.78 17.57
C LYS A 165 -4.68 21.71 16.05
N GLY A 166 -5.65 21.16 15.32
CA GLY A 166 -5.65 21.19 13.84
C GLY A 166 -5.05 19.93 13.17
N LEU A 167 -5.08 18.79 13.87
CA LEU A 167 -4.64 17.50 13.33
C LEU A 167 -5.83 16.67 12.78
N THR A 168 -6.92 17.33 12.45
CA THR A 168 -8.18 16.72 12.00
C THR A 168 -8.48 17.05 10.55
N GLY A 169 -9.17 16.14 9.87
CA GLY A 169 -9.73 16.35 8.55
C GLY A 169 -11.02 17.18 8.57
N PRO A 170 -11.64 17.40 7.40
CA PRO A 170 -12.85 18.21 7.27
C PRO A 170 -14.06 17.72 8.07
N ASN A 171 -14.13 16.42 8.36
CA ASN A 171 -15.18 15.78 9.15
C ASN A 171 -14.97 15.87 10.67
N GLY A 172 -13.86 16.50 11.12
CA GLY A 172 -13.50 16.62 12.54
C GLY A 172 -12.82 15.37 13.14
N ASP A 173 -12.72 14.27 12.42
CA ASP A 173 -11.91 13.11 12.80
C ASP A 173 -10.41 13.40 12.61
N PRO A 174 -9.51 12.80 13.41
CA PRO A 174 -8.08 12.95 13.18
C PRO A 174 -7.70 12.42 11.79
N LEU A 175 -6.74 13.06 11.14
CA LEU A 175 -6.10 12.45 9.98
C LEU A 175 -5.53 11.08 10.36
N ASN A 176 -5.63 10.12 9.47
CA ASN A 176 -5.35 8.71 9.77
C ASN A 176 -3.94 8.48 10.33
N ILE A 177 -2.93 9.24 9.85
CA ILE A 177 -1.59 9.20 10.43
C ILE A 177 -1.60 9.51 11.94
N PHE A 178 -2.30 10.57 12.36
CA PHE A 178 -2.34 10.95 13.78
C PHE A 178 -3.20 9.98 14.59
N GLY A 179 -4.28 9.46 14.00
CA GLY A 179 -5.09 8.41 14.61
C GLY A 179 -4.29 7.12 14.86
N VAL A 180 -3.45 6.71 13.90
CA VAL A 180 -2.56 5.55 14.04
C VAL A 180 -1.48 5.83 15.10
N LEU A 181 -0.79 6.97 15.03
CA LEU A 181 0.23 7.35 16.01
C LEU A 181 -0.38 7.59 17.41
N GLY A 182 -1.67 7.87 17.51
CA GLY A 182 -2.44 7.97 18.73
C GLY A 182 -2.45 6.71 19.59
N ASN A 183 -2.04 5.55 19.05
CA ASN A 183 -1.79 4.34 19.85
C ASN A 183 -0.62 4.50 20.83
N HIS A 184 0.21 5.55 20.66
CA HIS A 184 1.26 5.93 21.61
C HIS A 184 1.23 7.45 21.84
N PRO A 185 0.29 7.98 22.67
CA PRO A 185 0.06 9.42 22.84
C PRO A 185 1.30 10.21 23.25
N ASP A 186 2.15 9.65 24.13
CA ASP A 186 3.36 10.35 24.61
C ASP A 186 4.43 10.46 23.51
N MET A 187 4.57 9.46 22.66
CA MET A 187 5.44 9.53 21.49
C MET A 187 4.90 10.54 20.47
N LEU A 188 3.61 10.47 20.16
CA LEU A 188 2.94 11.41 19.27
C LEU A 188 3.15 12.85 19.72
N LYS A 189 2.93 13.15 21.00
CA LYS A 189 3.13 14.49 21.56
C LYS A 189 4.55 15.02 21.38
N ARG A 190 5.57 14.18 21.59
CA ARG A 190 6.98 14.59 21.44
C ARG A 190 7.37 14.75 19.97
N TRP A 191 6.94 13.83 19.12
CA TRP A 191 7.20 13.90 17.69
C TRP A 191 6.54 15.13 17.05
N LEU A 192 5.31 15.49 17.45
CA LEU A 192 4.60 16.67 16.93
C LEU A 192 5.38 17.98 17.13
N VAL A 193 6.20 18.09 18.17
CA VAL A 193 7.07 19.27 18.35
C VAL A 193 8.05 19.41 17.20
N PHE A 194 8.72 18.33 16.84
CA PHE A 194 9.68 18.30 15.72
C PHE A 194 8.97 18.39 14.36
N ALA A 195 7.91 17.62 14.17
CA ALA A 195 7.13 17.64 12.94
C ALA A 195 6.54 19.03 12.63
N THR A 196 6.10 19.76 13.68
CA THR A 196 5.64 21.15 13.54
C THR A 196 6.78 22.08 13.13
N HIS A 197 8.01 21.88 13.64
CA HIS A 197 9.15 22.65 13.17
C HIS A 197 9.39 22.40 11.69
N VAL A 198 9.50 21.13 11.29
CA VAL A 198 9.76 20.74 9.90
C VAL A 198 8.71 21.27 8.93
N LEU A 199 7.42 21.23 9.29
CA LEU A 199 6.34 21.62 8.37
C LEU A 199 6.05 23.13 8.37
N SER A 200 6.13 23.79 9.53
CA SER A 200 5.56 25.14 9.71
C SER A 200 6.58 26.19 10.16
N LYS A 201 7.73 25.79 10.72
CA LYS A 201 8.77 26.68 11.24
C LYS A 201 10.13 26.51 10.56
N ASN A 202 10.15 25.75 9.50
CA ASN A 202 11.28 25.48 8.65
C ASN A 202 11.77 26.77 7.97
N THR A 203 13.09 26.94 7.83
CA THR A 203 13.70 28.12 7.21
C THR A 203 13.81 28.04 5.69
N LEU A 204 13.50 26.89 5.08
CA LEU A 204 13.39 26.72 3.65
C LEU A 204 12.14 27.45 3.11
N THR A 205 12.14 27.77 1.83
CA THR A 205 10.88 28.21 1.18
C THR A 205 9.86 27.06 1.23
N ALA A 206 8.57 27.42 1.18
CA ALA A 206 7.50 26.39 1.16
C ALA A 206 7.67 25.47 -0.06
N ARG A 207 8.07 26.02 -1.21
CA ARG A 207 8.35 25.25 -2.42
C ARG A 207 9.50 24.26 -2.24
N ASP A 208 10.63 24.70 -1.73
CA ASP A 208 11.81 23.84 -1.55
C ASP A 208 11.50 22.68 -0.58
N ARG A 209 10.82 23.01 0.52
CA ARG A 209 10.36 22.03 1.49
C ARG A 209 9.44 20.97 0.87
N GLU A 210 8.39 21.39 0.13
CA GLU A 210 7.46 20.44 -0.48
C GLU A 210 8.12 19.60 -1.58
N LEU A 211 9.08 20.15 -2.31
CA LEU A 211 9.83 19.39 -3.30
C LEU A 211 10.65 18.25 -2.65
N LEU A 212 11.28 18.52 -1.51
CA LEU A 212 12.00 17.52 -0.72
C LEU A 212 11.03 16.46 -0.16
N ILE A 213 9.87 16.87 0.34
CA ILE A 213 8.86 15.96 0.90
C ILE A 213 8.30 15.05 -0.20
N LEU A 214 7.91 15.60 -1.34
CA LEU A 214 7.43 14.81 -2.47
C LEU A 214 8.48 13.80 -2.94
N SER A 215 9.75 14.22 -3.08
CA SER A 215 10.83 13.32 -3.45
C SER A 215 11.01 12.18 -2.43
N THR A 216 10.96 12.50 -1.14
CA THR A 216 11.06 11.51 -0.07
C THR A 216 9.88 10.54 -0.09
N GLY A 217 8.65 11.03 -0.20
CA GLY A 217 7.45 10.21 -0.26
C GLY A 217 7.45 9.26 -1.47
N TRP A 218 7.92 9.75 -2.62
CA TRP A 218 8.09 8.92 -3.82
C TRP A 218 9.16 7.83 -3.63
N ASN A 219 10.34 8.20 -3.15
CA ASN A 219 11.46 7.28 -2.93
C ASN A 219 11.10 6.20 -1.88
N CYS A 220 10.37 6.58 -0.82
CA CYS A 220 9.87 5.66 0.20
C CYS A 220 8.62 4.89 -0.20
N ARG A 221 8.08 5.09 -1.41
CA ARG A 221 6.82 4.49 -1.88
C ARG A 221 5.66 4.70 -0.90
N SER A 222 5.59 5.89 -0.28
CA SER A 222 4.58 6.22 0.71
C SER A 222 3.36 6.88 0.05
N ARG A 223 2.36 6.07 -0.31
CA ARG A 223 1.14 6.51 -1.00
C ARG A 223 0.39 7.59 -0.22
N TYR A 224 0.26 7.39 1.08
CA TYR A 224 -0.42 8.34 1.96
C TYR A 224 0.29 9.70 1.97
N GLU A 225 1.60 9.70 2.22
CA GLU A 225 2.42 10.91 2.28
C GLU A 225 2.43 11.64 0.94
N TRP A 226 2.62 10.92 -0.15
CA TRP A 226 2.57 11.45 -1.50
C TRP A 226 1.23 12.14 -1.76
N GLY A 227 0.10 11.47 -1.52
CA GLY A 227 -1.23 12.03 -1.76
C GLY A 227 -1.50 13.31 -0.97
N GLN A 228 -1.16 13.33 0.32
CA GLN A 228 -1.30 14.52 1.17
C GLN A 228 -0.45 15.69 0.66
N HIS A 229 0.80 15.43 0.29
CA HIS A 229 1.74 16.48 -0.12
C HIS A 229 1.58 16.93 -1.57
N VAL A 230 0.94 16.15 -2.45
CA VAL A 230 0.49 16.63 -3.78
C VAL A 230 -0.45 17.83 -3.63
N GLU A 231 -1.43 17.75 -2.75
CA GLU A 231 -2.38 18.85 -2.51
C GLU A 231 -1.71 20.09 -1.87
N ILE A 232 -0.72 19.86 -1.00
CA ILE A 232 0.03 20.96 -0.37
C ILE A 232 0.98 21.60 -1.38
N ALA A 233 1.68 20.82 -2.17
CA ALA A 233 2.64 21.28 -3.18
C ALA A 233 2.00 22.17 -4.24
N LEU A 234 0.79 21.84 -4.69
CA LEU A 234 0.02 22.68 -5.63
C LEU A 234 -0.25 24.09 -5.06
N ARG A 235 -0.32 24.23 -3.74
CA ARG A 235 -0.49 25.52 -3.05
C ARG A 235 0.86 26.21 -2.75
N CYS A 236 1.97 25.52 -3.00
CA CYS A 236 3.34 26.01 -2.78
C CYS A 236 4.08 26.26 -4.11
N ASP A 237 3.36 26.67 -5.16
CA ASP A 237 3.90 26.98 -6.48
C ASP A 237 4.67 25.83 -7.16
N ILE A 238 4.29 24.57 -6.87
CA ILE A 238 4.75 23.39 -7.61
C ILE A 238 3.62 22.97 -8.55
N SER A 239 3.86 23.04 -9.85
CA SER A 239 2.87 22.68 -10.86
C SER A 239 2.63 21.17 -10.94
N ALA A 240 1.47 20.75 -11.47
CA ALA A 240 1.17 19.34 -11.71
C ALA A 240 2.19 18.66 -12.64
N ALA A 241 2.81 19.41 -13.56
CA ALA A 241 3.87 18.91 -14.44
C ALA A 241 5.16 18.60 -13.63
N GLU A 242 5.50 19.45 -12.68
CA GLU A 242 6.65 19.25 -11.78
C GLU A 242 6.41 18.09 -10.80
N ILE A 243 5.21 18.01 -10.23
CA ILE A 243 4.82 16.86 -9.38
C ILE A 243 5.02 15.54 -10.15
N LYS A 244 4.57 15.49 -11.41
CA LYS A 244 4.81 14.33 -12.28
C LYS A 244 6.30 14.11 -12.57
N ALA A 245 7.10 15.18 -12.65
CA ALA A 245 8.54 15.11 -12.91
C ALA A 245 9.32 14.60 -11.68
N VAL A 246 8.84 14.78 -10.44
CA VAL A 246 9.43 14.21 -9.23
C VAL A 246 9.60 12.70 -9.34
N LYS A 247 8.66 12.01 -9.97
CA LYS A 247 8.73 10.56 -10.21
C LYS A 247 9.96 10.11 -11.03
N LYS A 248 10.60 11.05 -11.73
CA LYS A 248 11.84 10.82 -12.51
C LYS A 248 13.09 11.31 -11.78
N GLY A 249 12.93 11.83 -10.57
CA GLY A 249 14.02 12.40 -9.77
C GLY A 249 14.71 13.59 -10.44
N ALA A 250 15.93 13.87 -10.03
CA ALA A 250 16.76 14.97 -10.51
C ALA A 250 17.07 14.92 -12.02
N SER A 251 16.87 13.79 -12.70
CA SER A 251 17.17 13.60 -14.14
C SER A 251 16.16 14.25 -15.07
N ALA A 252 14.98 14.63 -14.60
CA ALA A 252 13.98 15.27 -15.44
C ALA A 252 14.46 16.66 -15.93
N SER A 253 14.16 16.98 -17.21
CA SER A 253 14.62 18.21 -17.85
C SER A 253 13.90 19.46 -17.40
N THR A 254 12.84 19.32 -16.63
CA THR A 254 11.97 20.42 -16.17
C THR A 254 12.61 21.28 -15.08
N TRP A 255 13.58 20.73 -14.33
CA TRP A 255 14.11 21.31 -13.12
C TRP A 255 15.09 22.46 -13.34
N SER A 256 14.96 23.50 -12.54
CA SER A 256 16.01 24.51 -12.37
C SER A 256 17.27 23.87 -11.76
N PRO A 257 18.45 24.51 -11.86
CA PRO A 257 19.65 24.01 -11.20
C PRO A 257 19.49 23.81 -9.69
N ILE A 258 18.69 24.67 -9.02
CA ILE A 258 18.41 24.57 -7.57
C ILE A 258 17.47 23.39 -7.28
N ASP A 259 16.39 23.23 -8.04
CA ASP A 259 15.49 22.09 -7.88
C ASP A 259 16.24 20.75 -8.07
N LYS A 260 17.11 20.68 -9.08
CA LYS A 260 17.98 19.49 -9.28
C LYS A 260 18.86 19.21 -8.07
N LEU A 261 19.44 20.25 -7.48
CA LEU A 261 20.30 20.11 -6.30
C LEU A 261 19.52 19.59 -5.10
N LEU A 262 18.29 20.08 -4.87
CA LEU A 262 17.41 19.62 -3.81
C LEU A 262 17.02 18.15 -4.00
N LEU A 263 16.59 17.78 -5.21
CA LEU A 263 16.23 16.38 -5.53
C LEU A 263 17.43 15.45 -5.41
N THR A 264 18.63 15.88 -5.86
CA THR A 264 19.86 15.11 -5.68
C THR A 264 20.18 14.92 -4.19
N ALA A 265 20.00 15.97 -3.38
CA ALA A 265 20.22 15.86 -1.93
C ALA A 265 19.22 14.89 -1.27
N ALA A 266 17.95 14.91 -1.68
CA ALA A 266 16.94 13.96 -1.19
C ALA A 266 17.28 12.52 -1.58
N ASP A 267 17.74 12.29 -2.82
CA ASP A 267 18.15 10.97 -3.31
C ASP A 267 19.39 10.45 -2.58
N GLU A 268 20.42 11.30 -2.35
CA GLU A 268 21.61 10.93 -1.58
C GLU A 268 21.25 10.59 -0.13
N LEU A 269 20.44 11.41 0.54
CA LEU A 269 19.98 11.13 1.90
C LEU A 269 19.16 9.85 1.99
N HIS A 270 18.37 9.52 0.95
CA HIS A 270 17.61 8.28 0.90
C HIS A 270 18.50 7.04 0.71
N ASN A 271 19.44 7.10 -0.24
CA ASN A 271 20.20 5.93 -0.64
C ASN A 271 21.49 5.73 0.16
N GLU A 272 22.16 6.83 0.57
CA GLU A 272 23.49 6.82 1.18
C GLU A 272 23.50 7.29 2.65
N TYR A 273 22.34 7.72 3.17
CA TYR A 273 22.19 8.25 4.54
C TYR A 273 23.05 9.47 4.84
N GLY A 274 23.52 10.19 3.82
CA GLY A 274 24.37 11.37 3.94
C GLY A 274 24.54 12.09 2.61
N LEU A 275 25.01 13.34 2.68
CA LEU A 275 25.28 14.16 1.50
C LEU A 275 26.72 13.95 1.04
N SER A 276 26.93 13.84 -0.26
CA SER A 276 28.28 13.87 -0.83
C SER A 276 28.95 15.24 -0.62
N ASP A 277 30.28 15.28 -0.59
CA ASP A 277 31.06 16.55 -0.50
C ASP A 277 30.71 17.53 -1.62
N ALA A 278 30.32 17.01 -2.80
CA ALA A 278 29.94 17.84 -3.94
C ALA A 278 28.60 18.51 -3.69
N THR A 279 27.60 17.74 -3.26
CA THR A 279 26.25 18.24 -2.93
C THR A 279 26.32 19.21 -1.75
N TRP A 280 27.05 18.87 -0.69
CA TRP A 280 27.26 19.75 0.46
C TRP A 280 27.83 21.12 0.06
N ARG A 281 28.91 21.13 -0.73
CA ARG A 281 29.50 22.39 -1.20
C ARG A 281 28.60 23.21 -2.10
N ASN A 282 27.78 22.54 -2.90
CA ASN A 282 26.82 23.23 -3.79
C ASN A 282 25.64 23.80 -3.01
N LEU A 283 25.10 23.08 -2.03
CA LEU A 283 24.06 23.60 -1.14
C LEU A 283 24.55 24.85 -0.40
N GLY A 284 25.77 24.85 0.13
CA GLY A 284 26.35 26.01 0.84
C GLY A 284 26.55 27.27 0.00
N LYS A 285 26.37 27.20 -1.34
CA LYS A 285 26.36 28.40 -2.21
C LYS A 285 24.98 29.08 -2.24
N HIS A 286 23.92 28.37 -1.88
CA HIS A 286 22.52 28.82 -2.04
C HIS A 286 21.76 28.85 -0.72
N TYR A 287 22.16 28.06 0.27
CA TYR A 287 21.48 27.87 1.54
C TYR A 287 22.39 28.15 2.72
N SER A 288 21.88 28.75 3.78
CA SER A 288 22.58 28.89 5.06
C SER A 288 22.72 27.52 5.76
N ASN A 289 23.60 27.46 6.78
CA ASN A 289 23.73 26.25 7.59
C ASN A 289 22.40 25.80 8.23
N GLU A 290 21.58 26.76 8.68
CA GLU A 290 20.25 26.47 9.24
C GLU A 290 19.35 25.83 8.19
N GLN A 291 19.34 26.37 6.96
CA GLN A 291 18.55 25.82 5.85
C GLN A 291 19.02 24.43 5.43
N VAL A 292 20.32 24.18 5.41
CA VAL A 292 20.86 22.83 5.13
C VAL A 292 20.46 21.84 6.21
N LEU A 293 20.48 22.25 7.50
CA LEU A 293 19.99 21.40 8.59
C LEU A 293 18.50 21.14 8.48
N ASP A 294 17.70 22.14 8.13
CA ASP A 294 16.26 21.97 7.90
C ASP A 294 15.97 21.05 6.70
N LEU A 295 16.79 21.10 5.63
CA LEU A 295 16.71 20.17 4.51
C LEU A 295 16.89 18.73 4.98
N ILE A 296 17.98 18.46 5.71
CA ILE A 296 18.29 17.13 6.25
C ILE A 296 17.17 16.67 7.21
N ALA A 297 16.74 17.58 8.10
CA ALA A 297 15.65 17.32 9.04
C ALA A 297 14.32 17.00 8.33
N THR A 298 14.03 17.70 7.22
CA THR A 298 12.82 17.47 6.42
C THR A 298 12.86 16.07 5.81
N VAL A 299 13.90 15.72 5.10
CA VAL A 299 14.05 14.38 4.48
C VAL A 299 14.00 13.29 5.56
N GLY A 300 14.74 13.45 6.67
CA GLY A 300 14.76 12.47 7.76
C GLY A 300 13.41 12.29 8.45
N ASN A 301 12.69 13.38 8.73
CA ASN A 301 11.36 13.31 9.32
C ASN A 301 10.37 12.58 8.41
N TYR A 302 10.38 12.87 7.11
CA TYR A 302 9.46 12.25 6.16
C TYR A 302 9.81 10.79 5.83
N HIS A 303 11.08 10.37 5.96
CA HIS A 303 11.42 8.95 6.03
C HIS A 303 10.77 8.27 7.25
N LEU A 304 10.83 8.91 8.43
CA LEU A 304 10.17 8.39 9.64
C LEU A 304 8.64 8.30 9.46
N VAL A 305 8.04 9.33 8.86
CA VAL A 305 6.60 9.35 8.52
C VAL A 305 6.25 8.20 7.58
N ALA A 306 7.02 8.02 6.50
CA ALA A 306 6.83 6.92 5.56
C ALA A 306 6.95 5.54 6.24
N MET A 307 7.94 5.37 7.15
CA MET A 307 8.08 4.14 7.93
C MET A 307 6.85 3.85 8.79
N PHE A 308 6.28 4.85 9.46
CA PHE A 308 5.04 4.69 10.22
C PHE A 308 3.88 4.29 9.30
N LEU A 309 3.64 5.05 8.24
CA LEU A 309 2.52 4.87 7.33
C LEU A 309 2.54 3.52 6.63
N ASN A 310 3.69 3.17 6.04
CA ASN A 310 3.86 1.92 5.30
C ASN A 310 3.80 0.69 6.24
N SER A 311 4.43 0.78 7.44
CA SER A 311 4.43 -0.33 8.40
C SER A 311 3.06 -0.58 9.01
N THR A 312 2.30 0.48 9.29
CA THR A 312 0.98 0.38 9.92
C THR A 312 -0.16 0.23 8.91
N LYS A 313 0.13 0.35 7.61
CA LYS A 313 -0.87 0.38 6.53
C LYS A 313 -1.96 1.41 6.81
N ALA A 314 -1.57 2.62 7.23
CA ALA A 314 -2.51 3.70 7.47
C ALA A 314 -3.27 4.01 6.15
N PRO A 315 -4.61 3.93 6.12
CA PRO A 315 -5.38 4.20 4.91
C PRO A 315 -5.27 5.68 4.53
N ILE A 316 -5.30 5.96 3.24
CA ILE A 316 -5.33 7.33 2.73
C ILE A 316 -6.61 8.02 3.24
N ASP A 317 -6.50 9.29 3.66
CA ASP A 317 -7.66 10.05 4.11
C ASP A 317 -8.65 10.30 2.97
N ALA A 318 -9.93 10.40 3.31
CA ALA A 318 -10.99 10.61 2.35
C ALA A 318 -10.76 11.91 1.53
N GLY A 319 -10.86 11.81 0.21
CA GLY A 319 -10.70 12.94 -0.71
C GLY A 319 -9.24 13.22 -1.12
N ILE A 320 -8.27 12.52 -0.56
CA ILE A 320 -6.87 12.65 -0.96
C ILE A 320 -6.59 11.78 -2.20
N PRO A 321 -5.88 12.33 -3.22
CA PRO A 321 -5.57 11.58 -4.43
C PRO A 321 -4.64 10.40 -4.15
N ASP A 322 -4.93 9.28 -4.79
CA ASP A 322 -4.13 8.06 -4.75
C ASP A 322 -3.37 7.90 -6.07
N ASP A 323 -2.09 7.66 -6.01
CA ASP A 323 -1.25 7.55 -7.20
C ASP A 323 -1.03 6.08 -7.57
N PRO A 324 -1.53 5.63 -8.74
CA PRO A 324 -1.45 4.22 -9.14
C PRO A 324 -0.02 3.74 -9.41
N ASP A 325 0.96 4.64 -9.60
CA ASP A 325 2.35 4.26 -9.82
C ASP A 325 3.06 3.87 -8.50
N LEU A 326 2.42 4.11 -7.34
CA LEU A 326 2.90 3.72 -6.02
C LEU A 326 2.27 2.41 -5.49
N LEU A 327 1.33 1.84 -6.24
CA LEU A 327 0.71 0.54 -5.97
C LEU A 327 1.63 -0.63 -6.34
#